data_b76b7607f49ba2a139760a5640c61779
#
_entry.id   b76b7607f49ba2a139760a5640c61779
#
_cell.length_a   1.000
_cell.length_b   1.000
_cell.length_c   1.000
_cell.angle_alpha   90.00
_cell.angle_beta   90.00
_cell.angle_gamma   90.00
#
_symmetry.space_group_name_H-M   'P 1'
#
loop_
_entity.id
_entity.type
_entity.pdbx_description
1 polymer ?
#
loop_
_entity_poly.entity_id
_entity_poly.type
_entity_poly.pdbx_seq_one_letter_code
_entity_poly.pdbx_strand_id
1 'polypeptide(L)'
;NTLSSLDLISSTPTLFNSGTTHSQMSSCYVNTVDDSLVAIFKQYADNAKLSKWAGGIGTDWTNIRATGSKIHGTNGESQGVIPFLKIFNDVALAVNQGGKRKGAMCAYMEVWHYDFEQFLELKKNTGDERRRAHDVNTACWIPDLFMKQIGRAHV
;
A
#
# COMPACT_ATOMS: atom_id res chain seq x y z
N ASN A 1 7.28 -10.84 -36.72
CA ASN A 1 7.00 -11.19 -35.30
C ASN A 1 7.12 -9.92 -34.48
N THR A 2 6.03 -9.51 -33.81
CA THR A 2 5.90 -8.27 -33.06
C THR A 2 6.96 -8.09 -31.97
N LEU A 3 7.41 -9.19 -31.33
CA LEU A 3 8.51 -9.16 -30.38
C LEU A 3 9.87 -8.90 -31.03
N SER A 4 10.09 -9.44 -32.21
CA SER A 4 11.37 -9.27 -32.96
C SER A 4 11.50 -7.87 -33.56
N SER A 5 10.38 -7.21 -33.88
CA SER A 5 10.34 -5.81 -34.34
C SER A 5 10.41 -4.80 -33.21
N LEU A 6 10.39 -5.23 -31.97
CA LEU A 6 10.35 -4.40 -30.75
C LEU A 6 9.07 -3.55 -30.59
N ASP A 7 7.99 -3.91 -31.27
CA ASP A 7 6.68 -3.24 -31.14
C ASP A 7 5.96 -3.64 -29.86
N LEU A 8 6.40 -4.74 -29.24
CA LEU A 8 5.86 -5.26 -27.97
C LEU A 8 6.98 -5.83 -27.10
N ILE A 9 6.93 -5.56 -25.82
CA ILE A 9 7.77 -6.21 -24.81
C ILE A 9 6.91 -6.72 -23.67
N SER A 10 7.20 -7.91 -23.16
CA SER A 10 6.53 -8.48 -22.00
C SER A 10 7.00 -7.83 -20.71
N SER A 11 6.11 -7.82 -19.69
CA SER A 11 6.47 -7.32 -18.34
C SER A 11 7.53 -8.21 -17.68
N THR A 12 8.24 -7.65 -16.71
CA THR A 12 9.32 -8.33 -15.97
C THR A 12 8.92 -9.70 -15.41
N PRO A 13 7.76 -9.89 -14.74
CA PRO A 13 7.39 -11.23 -14.25
C PRO A 13 7.18 -12.27 -15.36
N THR A 14 6.64 -11.84 -16.50
CA THR A 14 6.50 -12.73 -17.66
C THR A 14 7.87 -13.22 -18.16
N LEU A 15 8.84 -12.30 -18.23
CA LEU A 15 10.20 -12.64 -18.67
C LEU A 15 10.94 -13.55 -17.68
N PHE A 16 10.72 -13.37 -16.37
CA PHE A 16 11.43 -14.14 -15.35
C PHE A 16 10.77 -15.47 -14.98
N ASN A 17 9.44 -15.53 -15.01
CA ASN A 17 8.70 -16.66 -14.45
C ASN A 17 8.07 -17.56 -15.53
N SER A 18 8.01 -17.12 -16.80
CA SER A 18 7.47 -17.93 -17.88
C SER A 18 8.30 -19.20 -18.05
N GLY A 19 7.62 -20.36 -18.09
CA GLY A 19 8.29 -21.65 -18.23
C GLY A 19 8.96 -22.20 -16.98
N THR A 20 8.85 -21.52 -15.84
CA THR A 20 9.33 -22.02 -14.55
C THR A 20 8.25 -22.87 -13.86
N THR A 21 8.63 -23.60 -12.80
CA THR A 21 7.70 -24.39 -11.97
C THR A 21 6.65 -23.53 -11.27
N HIS A 22 6.91 -22.23 -11.12
CA HIS A 22 5.96 -21.24 -10.59
C HIS A 22 5.79 -20.11 -11.60
N SER A 23 4.88 -20.28 -12.54
CA SER A 23 4.64 -19.38 -13.68
C SER A 23 3.74 -18.18 -13.31
N GLN A 24 4.08 -17.45 -12.24
CA GLN A 24 3.39 -16.22 -11.88
C GLN A 24 3.84 -15.07 -12.81
N MET A 25 2.96 -14.57 -13.67
CA MET A 25 3.27 -13.60 -14.72
C MET A 25 2.67 -12.22 -14.50
N SER A 26 1.85 -12.02 -13.45
CA SER A 26 1.29 -10.71 -13.10
C SER A 26 2.32 -9.83 -12.42
N SER A 27 2.38 -8.55 -12.79
CA SER A 27 3.37 -7.61 -12.24
C SER A 27 2.84 -6.76 -11.08
N CYS A 28 1.53 -6.55 -11.01
CA CYS A 28 0.91 -5.64 -10.05
C CYS A 28 -0.38 -6.23 -9.49
N TYR A 29 -0.60 -5.96 -8.21
CA TYR A 29 -1.79 -6.37 -7.47
C TYR A 29 -2.35 -5.18 -6.72
N VAL A 30 -3.67 -5.07 -6.67
CA VAL A 30 -4.39 -4.05 -5.90
C VAL A 30 -5.35 -4.75 -4.96
N ASN A 31 -5.38 -4.31 -3.71
CA ASN A 31 -6.26 -4.85 -2.69
C ASN A 31 -6.73 -3.76 -1.71
N THR A 32 -7.76 -4.07 -0.93
CA THR A 32 -8.33 -3.18 0.09
C THR A 32 -8.31 -3.90 1.43
N VAL A 33 -8.04 -3.18 2.51
CA VAL A 33 -8.03 -3.72 3.88
C VAL A 33 -9.36 -3.42 4.55
N ASP A 34 -9.97 -4.45 5.14
CA ASP A 34 -11.15 -4.29 5.98
C ASP A 34 -10.76 -3.89 7.42
N ASP A 35 -11.65 -3.12 8.09
CA ASP A 35 -11.44 -2.59 9.44
C ASP A 35 -11.60 -3.67 10.52
N SER A 36 -10.75 -4.68 10.47
CA SER A 36 -10.61 -5.68 11.52
C SER A 36 -9.16 -6.13 11.68
N LEU A 37 -8.75 -6.42 12.92
CA LEU A 37 -7.38 -6.85 13.21
C LEU A 37 -7.01 -8.11 12.41
N VAL A 38 -7.93 -9.06 12.29
CA VAL A 38 -7.72 -10.30 11.53
C VAL A 38 -7.50 -10.00 10.05
N ALA A 39 -8.33 -9.12 9.46
CA ALA A 39 -8.19 -8.73 8.05
C ALA A 39 -6.88 -7.99 7.79
N ILE A 40 -6.47 -7.09 8.68
CA ILE A 40 -5.21 -6.34 8.58
C ILE A 40 -4.01 -7.31 8.56
N PHE A 41 -3.92 -8.24 9.52
CA PHE A 41 -2.80 -9.18 9.59
C PHE A 41 -2.83 -10.20 8.45
N LYS A 42 -4.03 -10.65 8.04
CA LYS A 42 -4.16 -11.46 6.83
C LYS A 42 -3.63 -10.73 5.61
N GLN A 43 -3.95 -9.44 5.45
CA GLN A 43 -3.48 -8.64 4.34
C GLN A 43 -1.94 -8.52 4.30
N TYR A 44 -1.28 -8.37 5.45
CA TYR A 44 0.19 -8.42 5.49
C TYR A 44 0.74 -9.75 4.99
N ALA A 45 0.16 -10.86 5.43
CA ALA A 45 0.59 -12.20 4.99
C ALA A 45 0.38 -12.41 3.48
N ASP A 46 -0.73 -11.95 2.93
CA ASP A 46 -1.03 -12.07 1.51
C ASP A 46 -0.11 -11.15 0.68
N ASN A 47 0.12 -9.92 1.12
CA ASN A 47 1.07 -9.00 0.50
C ASN A 47 2.51 -9.55 0.52
N ALA A 48 2.93 -10.16 1.62
CA ALA A 48 4.23 -10.80 1.72
C ALA A 48 4.42 -11.94 0.69
N LYS A 49 3.39 -12.78 0.52
CA LYS A 49 3.39 -13.86 -0.49
C LYS A 49 3.47 -13.31 -1.91
N LEU A 50 2.68 -12.28 -2.23
CA LEU A 50 2.68 -11.64 -3.56
C LEU A 50 4.03 -10.96 -3.83
N SER A 51 4.56 -10.25 -2.84
CA SER A 51 5.87 -9.59 -2.94
C SER A 51 7.01 -10.57 -3.20
N LYS A 52 7.01 -11.74 -2.56
CA LYS A 52 8.00 -12.80 -2.78
C LYS A 52 8.15 -13.17 -4.25
N TRP A 53 7.09 -13.10 -5.03
CA TRP A 53 7.07 -13.48 -6.45
C TRP A 53 7.16 -12.28 -7.41
N ALA A 54 7.79 -11.19 -6.96
CA ALA A 54 8.08 -10.00 -7.74
C ALA A 54 6.84 -9.17 -8.15
N GLY A 55 5.71 -9.33 -7.43
CA GLY A 55 4.54 -8.47 -7.60
C GLY A 55 4.74 -7.10 -6.95
N GLY A 56 4.41 -6.01 -7.65
CA GLY A 56 4.16 -4.71 -7.04
C GLY A 56 2.78 -4.71 -6.39
N ILE A 57 2.63 -4.07 -5.23
CA ILE A 57 1.40 -4.15 -4.45
C ILE A 57 0.90 -2.75 -4.14
N GLY A 58 -0.37 -2.48 -4.45
CA GLY A 58 -1.11 -1.32 -4.00
C GLY A 58 -2.19 -1.74 -3.01
N THR A 59 -2.15 -1.19 -1.80
CA THR A 59 -3.13 -1.51 -0.75
C THR A 59 -3.87 -0.26 -0.34
N ASP A 60 -5.20 -0.28 -0.43
CA ASP A 60 -6.07 0.78 0.05
C ASP A 60 -6.37 0.60 1.54
N TRP A 61 -6.08 1.63 2.32
CA TRP A 61 -6.21 1.69 3.77
C TRP A 61 -7.37 2.56 4.24
N THR A 62 -8.16 3.09 3.33
CA THR A 62 -9.23 4.05 3.62
C THR A 62 -10.28 3.52 4.59
N ASN A 63 -10.58 2.23 4.56
CA ASN A 63 -11.62 1.63 5.42
C ASN A 63 -11.20 1.49 6.89
N ILE A 64 -9.92 1.63 7.21
CA ILE A 64 -9.45 1.51 8.59
C ILE A 64 -9.93 2.71 9.41
N ARG A 65 -10.49 2.44 10.57
CA ARG A 65 -10.97 3.50 11.49
C ARG A 65 -9.85 4.45 11.89
N ALA A 66 -10.17 5.73 11.97
CA ALA A 66 -9.23 6.78 12.32
C ALA A 66 -8.85 6.78 13.82
N THR A 67 -7.83 7.53 14.13
CA THR A 67 -7.39 7.85 15.50
C THR A 67 -8.55 8.41 16.33
N GLY A 68 -8.71 7.93 17.57
CA GLY A 68 -9.78 8.34 18.48
C GLY A 68 -11.12 7.63 18.27
N SER A 69 -11.28 6.83 17.22
CA SER A 69 -12.49 6.03 17.01
C SER A 69 -12.65 4.97 18.11
N LYS A 70 -13.87 4.78 18.60
CA LYS A 70 -14.16 3.76 19.63
C LYS A 70 -13.98 2.35 19.11
N ILE A 71 -13.33 1.51 19.90
CA ILE A 71 -13.18 0.07 19.62
C ILE A 71 -14.30 -0.68 20.31
N HIS A 72 -15.19 -1.30 19.51
CA HIS A 72 -16.26 -2.12 20.05
C HIS A 72 -15.70 -3.30 20.87
N GLY A 73 -16.20 -3.48 22.08
CA GLY A 73 -15.85 -4.59 22.97
C GLY A 73 -14.68 -4.37 23.93
N THR A 74 -13.91 -3.26 23.80
CA THR A 74 -12.76 -3.01 24.69
C THR A 74 -12.83 -1.69 25.47
N ASN A 75 -13.84 -0.85 25.26
CA ASN A 75 -13.92 0.53 25.77
C ASN A 75 -12.66 1.39 25.47
N GLY A 76 -11.83 0.96 24.53
CA GLY A 76 -10.62 1.67 24.11
C GLY A 76 -10.85 2.54 22.88
N GLU A 77 -9.86 3.38 22.61
CA GLU A 77 -9.81 4.20 21.40
C GLU A 77 -8.76 3.69 20.42
N SER A 78 -9.07 3.80 19.13
CA SER A 78 -8.15 3.44 18.05
C SER A 78 -6.97 4.40 17.98
N GLN A 79 -5.79 3.88 17.70
CA GLN A 79 -4.61 4.66 17.36
C GLN A 79 -4.56 5.04 15.86
N GLY A 80 -5.63 4.73 15.13
CA GLY A 80 -5.75 5.00 13.71
C GLY A 80 -4.95 4.06 12.80
N VAL A 81 -4.79 4.48 11.56
CA VAL A 81 -4.15 3.68 10.50
C VAL A 81 -2.62 3.73 10.56
N ILE A 82 -2.03 4.80 11.10
CA ILE A 82 -0.58 5.06 11.01
C ILE A 82 0.29 3.94 11.60
N PRO A 83 -0.01 3.38 12.80
CA PRO A 83 0.75 2.25 13.33
C PRO A 83 0.73 1.02 12.42
N PHE A 84 -0.38 0.77 11.76
CA PHE A 84 -0.50 -0.33 10.78
C PHE A 84 0.31 -0.07 9.51
N LEU A 85 0.39 1.18 9.06
CA LEU A 85 1.26 1.56 7.95
C LEU A 85 2.75 1.41 8.28
N LYS A 86 3.14 1.61 9.53
CA LYS A 86 4.50 1.30 9.98
C LYS A 86 4.82 -0.19 9.85
N ILE A 87 3.91 -1.07 10.30
CA ILE A 87 4.07 -2.53 10.13
C ILE A 87 4.10 -2.89 8.63
N PHE A 88 3.25 -2.28 7.81
CA PHE A 88 3.23 -2.48 6.36
C PHE A 88 4.59 -2.15 5.71
N ASN A 89 5.21 -1.05 6.13
CA ASN A 89 6.57 -0.68 5.75
C ASN A 89 7.60 -1.76 6.11
N ASP A 90 7.55 -2.24 7.34
CA ASP A 90 8.50 -3.24 7.83
C ASP A 90 8.31 -4.61 7.14
N VAL A 91 7.07 -4.97 6.80
CA VAL A 91 6.77 -6.14 5.95
C VAL A 91 7.38 -5.96 4.55
N ALA A 92 7.26 -4.77 3.95
CA ALA A 92 7.85 -4.49 2.64
C ALA A 92 9.37 -4.63 2.64
N LEU A 93 10.04 -4.21 3.71
CA LEU A 93 11.48 -4.35 3.89
C LEU A 93 11.91 -5.80 4.13
N ALA A 94 11.14 -6.53 4.96
CA ALA A 94 11.47 -7.91 5.35
C ALA A 94 11.35 -8.90 4.19
N VAL A 95 10.43 -8.65 3.23
CA VAL A 95 10.18 -9.55 2.12
C VAL A 95 11.05 -9.22 0.93
N ASN A 96 12.21 -9.88 0.85
CA ASN A 96 13.09 -9.79 -0.29
C ASN A 96 12.65 -10.78 -1.40
N GLN A 97 12.52 -10.30 -2.62
CA GLN A 97 12.12 -11.07 -3.81
C GLN A 97 13.29 -11.94 -4.33
N GLY A 98 13.73 -12.91 -3.54
CA GLY A 98 14.79 -13.84 -3.94
C GLY A 98 16.11 -13.16 -4.35
N GLY A 99 16.42 -11.97 -3.80
CA GLY A 99 17.63 -11.21 -4.09
C GLY A 99 17.64 -10.47 -5.43
N LYS A 100 16.59 -10.61 -6.26
CA LYS A 100 16.55 -10.04 -7.62
C LYS A 100 15.90 -8.66 -7.69
N ARG A 101 14.99 -8.34 -6.78
CA ARG A 101 14.27 -7.05 -6.72
C ARG A 101 13.80 -6.75 -5.30
N LYS A 102 13.88 -5.49 -4.89
CA LYS A 102 13.25 -5.05 -3.61
C LYS A 102 11.73 -5.10 -3.75
N GLY A 103 11.03 -5.46 -2.67
CA GLY A 103 9.58 -5.38 -2.59
C GLY A 103 9.11 -3.94 -2.87
N ALA A 104 8.12 -3.77 -3.72
CA ALA A 104 7.53 -2.47 -4.03
C ALA A 104 6.08 -2.47 -3.55
N MET A 105 5.82 -1.73 -2.48
CA MET A 105 4.49 -1.58 -1.90
C MET A 105 4.08 -0.10 -1.89
N CYS A 106 2.80 0.16 -2.16
CA CYS A 106 2.19 1.48 -2.13
C CYS A 106 0.95 1.44 -1.24
N ALA A 107 0.88 2.37 -0.30
CA ALA A 107 -0.32 2.62 0.49
C ALA A 107 -1.17 3.70 -0.17
N TYR A 108 -2.44 3.40 -0.37
CA TYR A 108 -3.44 4.34 -0.87
C TYR A 108 -4.35 4.80 0.27
N MET A 109 -4.76 6.06 0.23
CA MET A 109 -5.73 6.62 1.16
C MET A 109 -6.54 7.73 0.49
N GLU A 110 -7.84 7.76 0.76
CA GLU A 110 -8.72 8.83 0.33
C GLU A 110 -8.51 10.11 1.15
N VAL A 111 -8.60 11.26 0.48
CA VAL A 111 -8.27 12.57 1.07
C VAL A 111 -9.20 13.03 2.21
N TRP A 112 -10.35 12.42 2.36
CA TRP A 112 -11.32 12.72 3.45
C TRP A 112 -11.13 11.85 4.69
N HIS A 113 -10.17 10.91 4.70
CA HIS A 113 -9.89 10.12 5.89
C HIS A 113 -9.35 11.00 7.02
N TYR A 114 -9.83 10.85 8.24
CA TYR A 114 -9.44 11.71 9.37
C TYR A 114 -7.94 11.67 9.70
N ASP A 115 -7.24 10.57 9.42
CA ASP A 115 -5.79 10.45 9.61
C ASP A 115 -5.00 10.90 8.37
N PHE A 116 -5.63 11.53 7.36
CA PHE A 116 -4.99 11.87 6.09
C PHE A 116 -3.80 12.82 6.25
N GLU A 117 -3.88 13.82 7.14
CA GLU A 117 -2.75 14.72 7.40
C GLU A 117 -1.54 13.96 7.93
N GLN A 118 -1.76 13.00 8.86
CA GLN A 118 -0.69 12.15 9.39
C GLN A 118 -0.14 11.20 8.31
N PHE A 119 -0.99 10.74 7.40
CA PHE A 119 -0.58 9.95 6.24
C PHE A 119 0.38 10.72 5.32
N LEU A 120 0.14 12.01 5.07
CA LEU A 120 1.05 12.86 4.30
C LEU A 120 2.42 13.05 4.99
N GLU A 121 2.46 12.90 6.32
CA GLU A 121 3.68 13.03 7.11
C GLU A 121 4.53 11.76 7.20
N LEU A 122 4.05 10.63 6.71
CA LEU A 122 4.72 9.32 6.84
C LEU A 122 6.18 9.33 6.38
N LYS A 123 6.52 10.15 5.40
CA LYS A 123 7.87 10.24 4.82
C LYS A 123 8.72 11.40 5.34
N LYS A 124 8.22 12.16 6.32
CA LYS A 124 9.03 13.24 6.92
C LYS A 124 10.22 12.68 7.69
N ASN A 125 11.38 13.32 7.55
CA ASN A 125 12.62 12.95 8.28
C ASN A 125 12.67 13.51 9.70
N THR A 126 11.58 14.07 10.20
CA THR A 126 11.47 14.69 11.53
C THR A 126 10.27 14.13 12.28
N GLY A 127 10.31 14.19 13.61
CA GLY A 127 9.22 13.73 14.47
C GLY A 127 9.43 12.31 14.99
N ASP A 128 8.35 11.65 15.41
CA ASP A 128 8.42 10.30 15.98
C ASP A 128 8.58 9.23 14.89
N GLU A 129 9.72 8.55 14.87
CA GLU A 129 10.03 7.46 13.93
C GLU A 129 9.03 6.29 14.00
N ARG A 130 8.34 6.09 15.11
CA ARG A 130 7.29 5.07 15.24
C ARG A 130 6.07 5.38 14.36
N ARG A 131 5.95 6.62 13.91
CA ARG A 131 4.88 7.12 13.04
C ARG A 131 5.38 7.41 11.62
N ARG A 132 6.53 6.86 11.23
CA ARG A 132 7.14 7.05 9.91
C ARG A 132 7.21 5.73 9.13
N ALA A 133 7.08 5.84 7.81
CA ALA A 133 7.14 4.72 6.87
C ALA A 133 7.85 5.19 5.60
N HIS A 134 9.17 5.12 5.61
CA HIS A 134 10.03 5.73 4.58
C HIS A 134 10.12 4.91 3.28
N ASP A 135 9.95 3.60 3.36
CA ASP A 135 10.23 2.68 2.25
C ASP A 135 9.00 2.37 1.40
N VAL A 136 7.79 2.38 1.99
CA VAL A 136 6.57 2.25 1.20
C VAL A 136 6.25 3.56 0.48
N ASN A 137 5.76 3.44 -0.75
CA ASN A 137 5.21 4.59 -1.45
C ASN A 137 3.83 4.94 -0.90
N THR A 138 3.49 6.22 -0.96
CA THR A 138 2.16 6.73 -0.59
C THR A 138 1.48 7.32 -1.81
N ALA A 139 0.19 7.10 -1.94
CA ALA A 139 -0.65 7.68 -2.98
C ALA A 139 -2.00 8.13 -2.41
N CYS A 140 -2.46 9.28 -2.86
CA CYS A 140 -3.73 9.86 -2.45
C CYS A 140 -4.80 9.55 -3.49
N TRP A 141 -5.95 9.04 -3.04
CA TRP A 141 -7.12 8.93 -3.89
C TRP A 141 -7.92 10.24 -3.81
N ILE A 142 -7.90 11.00 -4.90
CA ILE A 142 -8.49 12.35 -4.96
C ILE A 142 -9.69 12.32 -5.89
N PRO A 143 -10.93 12.41 -5.37
CA PRO A 143 -12.14 12.44 -6.20
C PRO A 143 -12.39 13.82 -6.78
N ASP A 144 -13.17 13.86 -7.85
CA ASP A 144 -13.59 15.12 -8.52
C ASP A 144 -14.26 16.11 -7.59
N LEU A 145 -15.01 15.62 -6.59
CA LEU A 145 -15.67 16.48 -5.61
C LEU A 145 -14.66 17.29 -4.80
N PHE A 146 -13.56 16.65 -4.37
CA PHE A 146 -12.48 17.33 -3.64
C PHE A 146 -11.87 18.46 -4.49
N MET A 147 -11.56 18.17 -5.75
CA MET A 147 -11.02 19.17 -6.69
C MET A 147 -11.97 20.35 -6.92
N LYS A 148 -13.29 20.08 -7.01
CA LYS A 148 -14.31 21.12 -7.11
C LYS A 148 -14.41 21.99 -5.85
N GLN A 149 -14.19 21.42 -4.67
CA GLN A 149 -14.22 22.17 -3.40
C GLN A 149 -12.99 23.07 -3.23
N ILE A 150 -11.81 22.63 -3.64
CA ILE A 150 -10.60 23.48 -3.65
C ILE A 150 -10.83 24.74 -4.46
N GLY A 151 -11.43 24.64 -5.66
CA GLY A 151 -11.72 25.80 -6.51
C GLY A 151 -12.72 26.77 -5.90
N ARG A 152 -13.58 26.35 -4.98
CA ARG A 152 -14.56 27.20 -4.29
C ARG A 152 -14.03 27.87 -3.03
N ALA A 153 -12.98 27.34 -2.44
CA ALA A 153 -12.38 27.89 -1.21
C ALA A 153 -11.61 29.20 -1.43
N HIS A 154 -11.41 29.60 -2.70
CA HIS A 154 -10.69 30.80 -3.09
C HIS A 154 -11.57 31.88 -3.74
N VAL A 155 -12.89 31.78 -3.59
CA VAL A 155 -13.86 32.78 -4.10
C VAL A 155 -14.47 33.54 -2.93
#